data_635e10b3e79f36464029ea4ab4b2aaee
#
_entry.id   635e10b3e79f36464029ea4ab4b2aaee
#
_cell.length_a   1.000
_cell.length_b   1.000
_cell.length_c   1.000
_cell.angle_alpha   90.00
_cell.angle_beta   90.00
_cell.angle_gamma   90.00
#
_symmetry.space_group_name_H-M   'P 1'
#
loop_
_entity.id
_entity.type
_entity.pdbx_description
1 polymer ?
#
loop_
_entity_poly.entity_id
_entity_poly.type
_entity_poly.pdbx_seq_one_letter_code
_entity_poly.pdbx_strand_id
1 'polypeptide(L)'
;MHYGILGSNIYTTSLAKKSGTTPKVKNYITTYYKGLFGPPDNNNFNLDATRIDDIPQVTDIENEILILEFTEAEVREAIFQMEHNKAPGPDDFPAEFYQTFWDTIKSDLMAMFSEFHKGELPLYSLNFGTLILLPKCKEAIKIQQYRPICLLNVSFKIFTKVATNRISVVAQKVISPTQTAFFPCRNIMEGVVVLHDTIHELHRKK
;
A
#
# COMPACT_ATOMS: atom_id res chain seq x y z
N MET A 1 -10.35 -12.05 15.45
CA MET A 1 -10.58 -10.63 15.07
C MET A 1 -10.99 -10.60 13.60
N HIS A 2 -12.21 -10.16 13.29
CA HIS A 2 -12.67 -10.03 11.92
C HIS A 2 -12.00 -8.81 11.30
N TYR A 3 -11.03 -9.00 10.42
CA TYR A 3 -10.61 -7.96 9.50
C TYR A 3 -11.69 -7.80 8.43
N GLY A 4 -12.65 -6.92 8.71
CA GLY A 4 -13.55 -6.44 7.69
C GLY A 4 -12.74 -5.71 6.64
N ILE A 5 -12.70 -6.27 5.41
CA ILE A 5 -12.14 -5.60 4.24
C ILE A 5 -12.91 -4.31 4.08
N LEU A 6 -12.23 -3.20 4.36
CA LEU A 6 -12.74 -1.85 4.18
C LEU A 6 -13.14 -1.69 2.72
N GLY A 7 -14.44 -1.65 2.47
CA GLY A 7 -14.99 -1.34 1.17
C GLY A 7 -14.39 -0.03 0.69
N SER A 8 -13.50 -0.10 -0.29
CA SER A 8 -12.84 1.05 -0.89
C SER A 8 -13.90 1.97 -1.51
N ASN A 9 -14.24 3.05 -0.82
CA ASN A 9 -14.97 4.16 -1.43
C ASN A 9 -14.03 4.88 -2.40
N ILE A 10 -13.79 4.28 -3.56
CA ILE A 10 -13.01 4.88 -4.64
C ILE A 10 -13.88 5.93 -5.30
N TYR A 11 -13.64 7.19 -5.00
CA TYR A 11 -14.31 8.30 -5.65
C TYR A 11 -13.50 8.78 -6.86
N THR A 12 -14.07 8.61 -8.05
CA THR A 12 -13.51 9.11 -9.32
C THR A 12 -13.82 10.61 -9.47
N THR A 13 -13.26 11.47 -8.61
CA THR A 13 -13.66 12.89 -8.58
C THR A 13 -12.79 13.81 -9.44
N SER A 14 -11.53 13.50 -9.71
CA SER A 14 -10.62 14.46 -10.38
C SER A 14 -10.68 14.46 -11.91
N LEU A 15 -11.07 13.37 -12.56
CA LEU A 15 -11.31 13.39 -14.01
C LEU A 15 -12.47 14.32 -14.42
N ALA A 16 -13.41 14.55 -13.50
CA ALA A 16 -14.57 15.40 -13.75
C ALA A 16 -14.27 16.90 -13.72
N LYS A 17 -13.20 17.35 -13.06
CA LYS A 17 -12.91 18.79 -12.91
C LYS A 17 -12.07 19.39 -14.04
N LYS A 18 -11.29 18.58 -14.78
CA LYS A 18 -10.41 19.08 -15.84
C LYS A 18 -10.81 18.72 -17.29
N SER A 19 -11.72 17.77 -17.49
CA SER A 19 -12.12 17.35 -18.83
C SER A 19 -13.61 17.06 -18.89
N GLY A 20 -14.48 17.98 -19.07
CA GLY A 20 -15.91 17.81 -19.43
C GLY A 20 -16.51 16.38 -19.40
N THR A 21 -16.10 15.58 -18.44
CA THR A 21 -16.42 14.14 -18.34
C THR A 21 -17.92 13.99 -18.06
N THR A 22 -18.64 13.47 -19.02
CA THR A 22 -20.08 13.26 -18.89
C THR A 22 -20.38 12.24 -17.78
N PRO A 23 -21.53 12.32 -17.11
CA PRO A 23 -21.96 11.33 -16.10
C PRO A 23 -21.89 9.88 -16.61
N LYS A 24 -22.10 9.66 -17.90
CA LYS A 24 -22.00 8.34 -18.54
C LYS A 24 -20.60 7.76 -18.48
N VAL A 25 -19.56 8.57 -18.73
CA VAL A 25 -18.15 8.12 -18.67
C VAL A 25 -17.77 7.79 -17.23
N LYS A 26 -18.15 8.61 -16.25
CA LYS A 26 -17.93 8.35 -14.83
C LYS A 26 -18.55 7.01 -14.41
N ASN A 27 -19.81 6.78 -14.76
CA ASN A 27 -20.51 5.53 -14.45
C ASN A 27 -19.83 4.33 -15.12
N TYR A 28 -19.43 4.43 -16.38
CA TYR A 28 -18.72 3.35 -17.08
C TYR A 28 -17.41 2.97 -16.35
N ILE A 29 -16.58 3.95 -16.02
CA ILE A 29 -15.31 3.72 -15.29
C ILE A 29 -15.57 3.09 -13.93
N THR A 30 -16.53 3.63 -13.17
CA THR A 30 -16.88 3.12 -11.84
C THR A 30 -17.38 1.68 -11.91
N THR A 31 -18.26 1.36 -12.86
CA THR A 31 -18.79 0.00 -13.03
C THR A 31 -17.71 -0.97 -13.42
N TYR A 32 -16.82 -0.58 -14.34
CA TYR A 32 -15.71 -1.43 -14.76
C TYR A 32 -14.80 -1.81 -13.59
N TYR A 33 -14.33 -0.81 -12.81
CA TYR A 33 -13.42 -1.10 -11.69
C TYR A 33 -14.11 -1.77 -10.51
N LYS A 34 -15.41 -1.48 -10.25
CA LYS A 34 -16.19 -2.24 -9.26
C LYS A 34 -16.31 -3.72 -9.64
N GLY A 35 -16.47 -4.02 -10.93
CA GLY A 35 -16.48 -5.41 -11.42
C GLY A 35 -15.11 -6.08 -11.33
N LEU A 36 -14.03 -5.32 -11.64
CA LEU A 36 -12.67 -5.84 -11.63
C LEU A 36 -12.14 -6.12 -10.21
N PHE A 37 -12.44 -5.23 -9.28
CA PHE A 37 -12.01 -5.35 -7.88
C PHE A 37 -13.06 -6.00 -6.98
N GLY A 38 -14.18 -6.44 -7.48
CA GLY A 38 -15.32 -7.13 -6.88
C GLY A 38 -15.26 -7.48 -5.39
N PRO A 39 -16.28 -8.06 -4.82
CA PRO A 39 -16.18 -8.61 -3.48
C PRO A 39 -15.10 -9.71 -3.47
N PRO A 40 -14.31 -9.84 -2.39
CA PRO A 40 -13.33 -10.92 -2.28
C PRO A 40 -14.04 -12.27 -2.39
N ASP A 41 -13.43 -13.21 -3.11
CA ASP A 41 -13.90 -14.57 -3.12
C ASP A 41 -13.93 -15.12 -1.69
N ASN A 42 -15.07 -15.69 -1.28
CA ASN A 42 -15.22 -16.34 0.03
C ASN A 42 -14.47 -17.70 0.09
N ASN A 43 -13.41 -17.85 -0.65
CA ASN A 43 -12.56 -19.03 -0.58
C ASN A 43 -11.85 -19.05 0.76
N ASN A 44 -12.32 -19.88 1.67
CA ASN A 44 -11.62 -20.20 2.91
C ASN A 44 -10.34 -20.96 2.57
N PHE A 45 -9.25 -20.24 2.32
CA PHE A 45 -7.92 -20.83 2.28
C PHE A 45 -7.54 -21.20 3.70
N ASN A 46 -7.49 -22.46 4.02
CA ASN A 46 -6.92 -22.93 5.27
C ASN A 46 -5.41 -23.05 5.09
N LEU A 47 -4.67 -22.41 5.98
CA LEU A 47 -3.22 -22.65 6.08
C LEU A 47 -2.99 -24.10 6.47
N ASP A 48 -2.09 -24.77 5.76
CA ASP A 48 -1.62 -26.09 6.16
C ASP A 48 -0.74 -25.95 7.41
N ALA A 49 -1.32 -26.28 8.56
CA ALA A 49 -0.66 -26.13 9.85
C ALA A 49 0.64 -26.97 9.95
N THR A 50 0.76 -28.06 9.17
CA THR A 50 1.95 -28.93 9.18
C THR A 50 3.17 -28.29 8.52
N ARG A 51 2.99 -27.21 7.77
CA ARG A 51 4.07 -26.48 7.06
C ARG A 51 4.48 -25.18 7.75
N ILE A 52 3.82 -24.82 8.85
CA ILE A 52 4.10 -23.56 9.57
C ILE A 52 5.45 -23.62 10.27
N ASP A 53 5.83 -24.81 10.77
CA ASP A 53 7.08 -25.01 11.53
C ASP A 53 8.34 -24.80 10.67
N ASP A 54 8.25 -24.95 9.36
CA ASP A 54 9.36 -24.75 8.43
C ASP A 54 9.54 -23.26 8.03
N ILE A 55 8.63 -22.38 8.45
CA ILE A 55 8.67 -20.97 8.11
C ILE A 55 9.23 -20.18 9.29
N PRO A 56 10.25 -19.31 9.07
CA PRO A 56 10.77 -18.44 10.13
C PRO A 56 9.64 -17.61 10.76
N GLN A 57 9.49 -17.71 12.06
CA GLN A 57 8.45 -17.02 12.82
C GLN A 57 8.98 -15.72 13.43
N VAL A 58 8.07 -14.79 13.67
CA VAL A 58 8.33 -13.60 14.50
C VAL A 58 8.48 -14.07 15.95
N THR A 59 9.57 -13.68 16.60
CA THR A 59 9.79 -14.01 18.03
C THR A 59 8.90 -13.14 18.93
N ASP A 60 8.70 -13.58 20.18
CA ASP A 60 7.93 -12.82 21.15
C ASP A 60 8.52 -11.42 21.38
N ILE A 61 9.85 -11.30 21.47
CA ILE A 61 10.53 -10.00 21.62
C ILE A 61 10.29 -9.11 20.39
N GLU A 62 10.40 -9.65 19.18
CA GLU A 62 10.09 -8.89 17.95
C GLU A 62 8.63 -8.45 17.90
N ASN A 63 7.72 -9.33 18.33
CA ASN A 63 6.29 -9.01 18.40
C ASN A 63 6.01 -7.91 19.43
N GLU A 64 6.63 -7.96 20.62
CA GLU A 64 6.53 -6.89 21.62
C GLU A 64 6.95 -5.55 21.04
N ILE A 65 8.06 -5.49 20.29
CA ILE A 65 8.54 -4.26 19.64
C ILE A 65 7.54 -3.77 18.58
N LEU A 66 6.96 -4.67 17.79
CA LEU A 66 6.01 -4.32 16.73
C LEU A 66 4.72 -3.69 17.27
N ILE A 67 4.29 -4.10 18.49
CA ILE A 67 3.05 -3.61 19.10
C ILE A 67 3.23 -2.42 20.05
N LEU A 68 4.46 -1.92 20.24
CA LEU A 68 4.68 -0.71 21.04
C LEU A 68 3.96 0.51 20.47
N GLU A 69 3.64 1.46 21.32
CA GLU A 69 3.15 2.77 20.89
C GLU A 69 4.14 3.44 19.92
N PHE A 70 3.60 4.24 19.01
CA PHE A 70 4.42 4.95 18.02
C PHE A 70 5.11 6.15 18.67
N THR A 71 6.39 6.31 18.42
CA THR A 71 7.19 7.41 18.95
C THR A 71 7.22 8.60 17.97
N GLU A 72 7.42 9.81 18.52
CA GLU A 72 7.61 11.03 17.71
C GLU A 72 8.78 10.87 16.73
N ALA A 73 9.85 10.19 17.16
CA ALA A 73 11.03 9.95 16.33
C ALA A 73 10.71 9.10 15.09
N GLU A 74 9.93 8.01 15.25
CA GLU A 74 9.52 7.15 14.13
C GLU A 74 8.63 7.88 13.14
N VAL A 75 7.66 8.66 13.65
CA VAL A 75 6.73 9.43 12.80
C VAL A 75 7.50 10.50 12.03
N ARG A 76 8.39 11.23 12.71
CA ARG A 76 9.24 12.24 12.09
C ARG A 76 10.14 11.62 11.01
N GLU A 77 10.81 10.54 11.31
CA GLU A 77 11.68 9.84 10.36
C GLU A 77 10.90 9.40 9.12
N ALA A 78 9.74 8.80 9.29
CA ALA A 78 8.89 8.38 8.18
C ALA A 78 8.49 9.55 7.27
N ILE A 79 8.13 10.70 7.84
CA ILE A 79 7.78 11.92 7.09
C ILE A 79 9.00 12.43 6.30
N PHE A 80 10.17 12.51 6.93
CA PHE A 80 11.38 13.03 6.28
C PHE A 80 11.99 12.06 5.26
N GLN A 81 11.63 10.78 5.28
CA GLN A 81 11.94 9.80 4.23
C GLN A 81 11.02 9.90 3.01
N MET A 82 9.93 10.68 3.06
CA MET A 82 9.04 10.85 1.92
C MET A 82 9.67 11.70 0.83
N GLU A 83 9.50 11.25 -0.43
CA GLU A 83 10.03 11.97 -1.58
C GLU A 83 9.26 13.26 -1.86
N HIS A 84 10.00 14.28 -2.28
CA HIS A 84 9.45 15.56 -2.74
C HIS A 84 8.83 15.47 -4.14
N ASN A 85 8.05 16.48 -4.50
CA ASN A 85 7.45 16.64 -5.84
C ASN A 85 6.55 15.46 -6.26
N LYS A 86 5.92 14.78 -5.29
CA LYS A 86 4.89 13.76 -5.55
C LYS A 86 3.49 14.37 -5.48
N ALA A 87 2.61 13.87 -6.34
CA ALA A 87 1.22 14.30 -6.35
C ALA A 87 0.55 14.04 -4.99
N PRO A 88 -0.09 15.07 -4.40
CA PRO A 88 -0.84 14.93 -3.16
C PRO A 88 -2.12 14.11 -3.36
N GLY A 89 -2.80 13.82 -2.26
CA GLY A 89 -4.14 13.27 -2.27
C GLY A 89 -5.23 14.33 -2.50
N PRO A 90 -6.50 13.98 -2.24
CA PRO A 90 -7.64 14.88 -2.39
C PRO A 90 -7.63 16.12 -1.50
N ASP A 91 -6.85 16.12 -0.43
CA ASP A 91 -6.66 17.22 0.52
C ASP A 91 -5.66 18.28 0.03
N ASP A 92 -4.97 18.01 -1.10
CA ASP A 92 -3.95 18.85 -1.71
C ASP A 92 -2.71 19.12 -0.83
N PHE A 93 -2.52 18.41 0.31
CA PHE A 93 -1.33 18.53 1.14
C PHE A 93 -0.22 17.56 0.67
N PRO A 94 0.89 18.07 0.09
CA PRO A 94 2.04 17.24 -0.29
C PRO A 94 2.90 16.85 0.91
N ALA A 95 3.88 15.96 0.71
CA ALA A 95 4.80 15.53 1.77
C ALA A 95 5.61 16.70 2.35
N GLU A 96 5.99 17.65 1.50
CA GLU A 96 6.73 18.86 1.87
C GLU A 96 5.98 19.73 2.89
N PHE A 97 4.64 19.71 2.86
CA PHE A 97 3.83 20.39 3.87
C PHE A 97 4.11 19.82 5.27
N TYR A 98 4.07 18.50 5.42
CA TYR A 98 4.32 17.82 6.69
C TYR A 98 5.75 17.97 7.16
N GLN A 99 6.70 18.02 6.25
CA GLN A 99 8.12 18.26 6.55
C GLN A 99 8.37 19.70 7.00
N THR A 100 7.78 20.68 6.30
CA THR A 100 7.99 22.12 6.59
C THR A 100 7.31 22.54 7.89
N PHE A 101 6.11 22.04 8.15
CA PHE A 101 5.30 22.45 9.31
C PHE A 101 5.34 21.42 10.45
N TRP A 102 6.36 20.56 10.48
CA TRP A 102 6.49 19.49 11.47
C TRP A 102 6.28 19.99 12.90
N ASP A 103 7.01 21.03 13.30
CA ASP A 103 6.96 21.55 14.68
C ASP A 103 5.58 22.11 15.07
N THR A 104 4.79 22.53 14.09
CA THR A 104 3.43 23.03 14.31
C THR A 104 2.42 21.90 14.45
N ILE A 105 2.54 20.84 13.63
CA ILE A 105 1.50 19.81 13.50
C ILE A 105 1.82 18.51 14.27
N LYS A 106 3.04 18.36 14.79
CA LYS A 106 3.47 17.10 15.41
C LYS A 106 2.58 16.63 16.56
N SER A 107 2.07 17.54 17.37
CA SER A 107 1.19 17.21 18.50
C SER A 107 -0.11 16.56 18.02
N ASP A 108 -0.72 17.10 16.96
CA ASP A 108 -1.97 16.60 16.39
C ASP A 108 -1.73 15.25 15.70
N LEU A 109 -0.60 15.12 14.98
CA LEU A 109 -0.21 13.86 14.38
C LEU A 109 0.00 12.77 15.44
N MET A 110 0.71 13.07 16.52
CA MET A 110 0.94 12.11 17.60
C MET A 110 -0.36 11.70 18.32
N ALA A 111 -1.32 12.63 18.47
CA ALA A 111 -2.66 12.30 18.97
C ALA A 111 -3.36 11.31 18.04
N MET A 112 -3.33 11.53 16.72
CA MET A 112 -3.87 10.60 15.73
C MET A 112 -3.18 9.23 15.79
N PHE A 113 -1.86 9.16 15.99
CA PHE A 113 -1.14 7.89 16.14
C PHE A 113 -1.52 7.16 17.43
N SER A 114 -1.80 7.88 18.52
CA SER A 114 -2.31 7.29 19.76
C SER A 114 -3.71 6.68 19.55
N GLU A 115 -4.61 7.40 18.89
CA GLU A 115 -5.94 6.87 18.52
C GLU A 115 -5.83 5.66 17.58
N PHE A 116 -4.89 5.70 16.62
CA PHE A 116 -4.63 4.57 15.74
C PHE A 116 -4.17 3.34 16.51
N HIS A 117 -3.24 3.50 17.44
CA HIS A 117 -2.72 2.42 18.28
C HIS A 117 -3.83 1.78 19.13
N LYS A 118 -4.75 2.59 19.66
CA LYS A 118 -5.93 2.13 20.41
C LYS A 118 -7.02 1.50 19.54
N GLY A 119 -6.93 1.61 18.21
CA GLY A 119 -7.95 1.15 17.29
C GLY A 119 -9.19 2.06 17.21
N GLU A 120 -9.08 3.28 17.70
CA GLU A 120 -10.18 4.27 17.76
C GLU A 120 -10.23 5.18 16.52
N LEU A 121 -9.11 5.30 15.80
CA LEU A 121 -9.02 6.16 14.62
C LEU A 121 -9.88 5.62 13.46
N PRO A 122 -10.81 6.42 12.93
CA PRO A 122 -11.66 5.98 11.81
C PRO A 122 -10.88 6.00 10.49
N LEU A 123 -10.10 4.93 10.24
CA LEU A 123 -9.22 4.81 9.06
C LEU A 123 -9.93 5.02 7.72
N TYR A 124 -11.23 4.77 7.63
CA TYR A 124 -12.01 4.99 6.40
C TYR A 124 -12.03 6.47 5.98
N SER A 125 -11.92 7.40 6.92
CA SER A 125 -11.89 8.84 6.64
C SER A 125 -10.52 9.30 6.12
N LEU A 126 -9.45 8.63 6.54
CA LEU A 126 -8.08 8.87 6.07
C LEU A 126 -7.78 8.14 4.76
N ASN A 127 -8.28 6.92 4.61
CA ASN A 127 -8.12 6.11 3.40
C ASN A 127 -9.06 6.56 2.28
N PHE A 128 -9.03 7.85 2.00
CA PHE A 128 -9.76 8.50 0.92
C PHE A 128 -8.78 8.87 -0.20
N GLY A 129 -9.12 8.52 -1.43
CA GLY A 129 -8.24 8.74 -2.56
C GLY A 129 -8.95 9.12 -3.84
N THR A 130 -8.24 9.80 -4.71
CA THR A 130 -8.68 10.12 -6.06
C THR A 130 -8.10 9.12 -7.05
N LEU A 131 -8.96 8.41 -7.78
CA LEU A 131 -8.54 7.52 -8.85
C LEU A 131 -8.26 8.32 -10.12
N ILE A 132 -7.03 8.24 -10.60
CA ILE A 132 -6.62 8.77 -11.90
C ILE A 132 -6.26 7.64 -12.86
N LEU A 133 -6.51 7.85 -14.15
CA LEU A 133 -6.23 6.88 -15.19
C LEU A 133 -5.04 7.35 -16.02
N LEU A 134 -3.93 6.62 -15.96
CA LEU A 134 -2.75 6.89 -16.79
C LEU A 134 -2.71 5.97 -18.01
N PRO A 135 -2.59 6.50 -19.23
CA PRO A 135 -2.51 5.68 -20.42
C PRO A 135 -1.21 4.85 -20.43
N LYS A 136 -1.32 3.57 -20.79
CA LYS A 136 -0.18 2.66 -20.99
C LYS A 136 0.51 2.87 -22.35
N CYS A 137 -0.21 3.44 -23.32
CA CYS A 137 0.25 3.71 -24.67
C CYS A 137 -0.32 5.05 -25.16
N LYS A 138 0.33 5.66 -26.18
CA LYS A 138 -0.03 6.99 -26.69
C LYS A 138 -1.47 7.08 -27.23
N GLU A 139 -2.01 6.00 -27.77
CA GLU A 139 -3.34 5.94 -28.38
C GLU A 139 -4.31 5.07 -27.57
N ALA A 140 -4.29 5.23 -26.25
CA ALA A 140 -5.18 4.49 -25.37
C ALA A 140 -6.64 4.91 -25.58
N ILE A 141 -7.49 3.97 -26.05
CA ILE A 141 -8.92 4.17 -26.28
C ILE A 141 -9.74 3.31 -25.31
N LYS A 142 -9.30 2.06 -25.03
CA LYS A 142 -9.98 1.12 -24.18
C LYS A 142 -9.56 1.24 -22.72
N ILE A 143 -10.47 1.06 -21.78
CA ILE A 143 -10.19 1.19 -20.34
C ILE A 143 -9.05 0.28 -19.86
N GLN A 144 -8.88 -0.90 -20.45
CA GLN A 144 -7.80 -1.85 -20.15
C GLN A 144 -6.40 -1.30 -20.49
N GLN A 145 -6.33 -0.30 -21.37
CA GLN A 145 -5.11 0.38 -21.77
C GLN A 145 -4.69 1.49 -20.77
N TYR A 146 -5.45 1.68 -19.71
CA TYR A 146 -5.13 2.62 -18.64
C TYR A 146 -4.69 1.89 -17.38
N ARG A 147 -3.79 2.53 -16.62
CA ARG A 147 -3.43 2.13 -15.27
C ARG A 147 -4.24 2.95 -14.28
N PRO A 148 -5.05 2.33 -13.43
CA PRO A 148 -5.67 3.06 -12.32
C PRO A 148 -4.60 3.36 -11.27
N ILE A 149 -4.45 4.63 -10.92
CA ILE A 149 -3.57 5.07 -9.83
C ILE A 149 -4.44 5.81 -8.82
N CYS A 150 -4.39 5.38 -7.57
CA CYS A 150 -5.09 6.05 -6.49
C CYS A 150 -4.14 7.02 -5.78
N LEU A 151 -4.47 8.31 -5.83
CA LEU A 151 -3.80 9.35 -5.07
C LEU A 151 -4.44 9.43 -3.68
N LEU A 152 -3.77 8.86 -2.69
CA LEU A 152 -4.18 8.89 -1.29
C LEU A 152 -3.63 10.13 -0.60
N ASN A 153 -4.31 10.59 0.44
CA ASN A 153 -3.83 11.65 1.30
C ASN A 153 -2.48 11.27 1.93
N VAL A 154 -1.60 12.25 2.05
CA VAL A 154 -0.26 12.02 2.62
C VAL A 154 -0.38 11.64 4.10
N SER A 155 -1.35 12.16 4.84
CA SER A 155 -1.64 11.72 6.21
C SER A 155 -1.76 10.19 6.31
N PHE A 156 -2.54 9.56 5.43
CA PHE A 156 -2.65 8.09 5.40
C PHE A 156 -1.33 7.40 5.02
N LYS A 157 -0.58 7.99 4.07
CA LYS A 157 0.73 7.46 3.67
C LYS A 157 1.75 7.50 4.82
N ILE A 158 1.66 8.48 5.73
CA ILE A 158 2.51 8.55 6.92
C ILE A 158 2.26 7.35 7.83
N PHE A 159 1.00 7.00 8.14
CA PHE A 159 0.67 5.81 8.93
C PHE A 159 1.23 4.54 8.30
N THR A 160 1.00 4.35 7.01
CA THR A 160 1.50 3.16 6.29
C THR A 160 3.02 3.13 6.23
N LYS A 161 3.70 4.27 6.10
CA LYS A 161 5.17 4.36 6.07
C LYS A 161 5.79 4.02 7.42
N VAL A 162 5.25 4.52 8.53
CA VAL A 162 5.71 4.19 9.88
C VAL A 162 5.54 2.70 10.15
N ALA A 163 4.36 2.14 9.86
CA ALA A 163 4.11 0.70 10.00
C ALA A 163 5.06 -0.13 9.12
N THR A 164 5.30 0.30 7.87
CA THR A 164 6.24 -0.38 6.96
C THR A 164 7.68 -0.34 7.51
N ASN A 165 8.13 0.79 8.05
CA ASN A 165 9.46 0.89 8.63
C ASN A 165 9.64 -0.10 9.79
N ARG A 166 8.65 -0.23 10.70
CA ARG A 166 8.67 -1.24 11.78
C ARG A 166 8.71 -2.66 11.24
N ILE A 167 7.78 -3.02 10.36
CA ILE A 167 7.65 -4.38 9.82
C ILE A 167 8.87 -4.75 8.99
N SER A 168 9.52 -3.82 8.29
CA SER A 168 10.66 -4.11 7.42
C SER A 168 11.83 -4.76 8.16
N VAL A 169 12.01 -4.50 9.45
CA VAL A 169 13.05 -5.10 10.28
C VAL A 169 12.85 -6.62 10.40
N VAL A 170 11.61 -7.04 10.55
CA VAL A 170 11.24 -8.46 10.75
C VAL A 170 10.97 -9.15 9.41
N ALA A 171 10.45 -8.43 8.44
CA ALA A 171 10.05 -8.94 7.13
C ALA A 171 11.22 -9.61 6.38
N GLN A 172 12.44 -9.10 6.51
CA GLN A 172 13.63 -9.72 5.90
C GLN A 172 13.88 -11.16 6.36
N LYS A 173 13.51 -11.47 7.60
CA LYS A 173 13.67 -12.77 8.23
C LYS A 173 12.54 -13.73 7.85
N VAL A 174 11.29 -13.25 7.92
CA VAL A 174 10.11 -14.12 7.77
C VAL A 174 9.67 -14.33 6.32
N ILE A 175 10.12 -13.48 5.41
CA ILE A 175 9.76 -13.59 4.00
C ILE A 175 10.87 -14.28 3.21
N SER A 176 10.50 -15.34 2.50
CA SER A 176 11.42 -16.14 1.69
C SER A 176 12.37 -15.27 0.85
N PRO A 177 13.66 -15.62 0.77
CA PRO A 177 14.62 -14.97 -0.13
C PRO A 177 14.21 -15.00 -1.61
N THR A 178 13.35 -15.94 -2.02
CA THR A 178 12.85 -16.04 -3.39
C THR A 178 11.87 -14.91 -3.75
N GLN A 179 11.29 -14.23 -2.74
CA GLN A 179 10.51 -13.00 -2.94
C GLN A 179 11.45 -11.82 -3.15
N THR A 180 11.74 -11.48 -4.39
CA THR A 180 12.71 -10.45 -4.74
C THR A 180 12.09 -9.05 -4.95
N ALA A 181 10.79 -8.97 -5.28
CA ALA A 181 10.13 -7.71 -5.54
C ALA A 181 9.74 -6.97 -4.25
N PHE A 182 9.89 -5.63 -4.26
CA PHE A 182 9.48 -4.70 -3.20
C PHE A 182 10.23 -4.83 -1.86
N PHE A 183 11.33 -5.55 -1.82
CA PHE A 183 12.18 -5.64 -0.64
C PHE A 183 13.46 -4.83 -0.82
N PRO A 184 13.89 -4.06 0.20
CA PRO A 184 15.19 -3.42 0.19
C PRO A 184 16.31 -4.46 0.00
N CYS A 185 17.33 -4.11 -0.75
CA CYS A 185 18.51 -4.97 -1.02
C CYS A 185 18.22 -6.27 -1.78
N ARG A 186 16.99 -6.49 -2.30
CA ARG A 186 16.66 -7.61 -3.18
C ARG A 186 16.48 -7.11 -4.61
N ASN A 187 17.06 -7.81 -5.58
CA ASN A 187 16.96 -7.44 -6.99
C ASN A 187 15.94 -8.33 -7.71
N ILE A 188 14.97 -7.72 -8.37
CA ILE A 188 13.97 -8.43 -9.20
C ILE A 188 14.63 -9.36 -10.23
N MET A 189 15.80 -8.97 -10.77
CA MET A 189 16.51 -9.78 -11.76
C MET A 189 17.02 -11.12 -11.18
N GLU A 190 17.32 -11.20 -9.89
CA GLU A 190 17.69 -12.46 -9.23
C GLU A 190 16.56 -13.50 -9.32
N GLY A 191 15.31 -13.08 -9.11
CA GLY A 191 14.14 -13.94 -9.30
C GLY A 191 13.99 -14.44 -10.74
N VAL A 192 14.30 -13.61 -11.73
CA VAL A 192 14.28 -14.00 -13.14
C VAL A 192 15.35 -15.02 -13.45
N VAL A 193 16.57 -14.85 -12.92
CA VAL A 193 17.67 -15.81 -13.10
C VAL A 193 17.32 -17.16 -12.48
N VAL A 194 16.82 -17.18 -11.24
CA VAL A 194 16.41 -18.42 -10.56
C VAL A 194 15.32 -19.16 -11.35
N LEU A 195 14.33 -18.42 -11.87
CA LEU A 195 13.29 -19.00 -12.70
C LEU A 195 13.86 -19.59 -14.00
N HIS A 196 14.75 -18.87 -14.67
CA HIS A 196 15.39 -19.33 -15.90
C HIS A 196 16.18 -20.61 -15.66
N ASP A 197 17.01 -20.65 -14.61
CA ASP A 197 17.83 -21.82 -14.27
C ASP A 197 16.95 -23.01 -13.91
N THR A 198 15.87 -22.80 -13.16
CA THR A 198 14.91 -23.85 -12.83
C THR A 198 14.28 -24.46 -14.08
N ILE A 199 13.82 -23.61 -15.02
CA ILE A 199 13.25 -24.07 -16.30
C ILE A 199 14.29 -24.85 -17.11
N HIS A 200 15.53 -24.34 -17.19
CA HIS A 200 16.61 -25.02 -17.90
C HIS A 200 16.92 -26.41 -17.34
N GLU A 201 17.02 -26.53 -16.01
CA GLU A 201 17.23 -27.81 -15.34
C GLU A 201 16.06 -28.80 -15.57
N LEU A 202 14.82 -28.33 -15.57
CA LEU A 202 13.66 -29.18 -15.87
C LEU A 202 13.69 -29.68 -17.31
N HIS A 203 14.16 -28.87 -18.26
CA HIS A 203 14.31 -29.31 -19.66
C HIS A 203 15.47 -30.31 -19.83
N ARG A 204 16.53 -30.20 -19.04
CA ARG A 204 17.69 -31.12 -19.10
C ARG A 204 17.39 -32.50 -18.53
N LYS A 205 16.40 -32.61 -17.63
CA LYS A 205 16.00 -33.87 -16.98
C LYS A 205 14.93 -34.68 -17.77
N LYS A 206 14.43 -34.13 -18.89
CA LYS A 206 13.60 -34.85 -19.85
C LYS A 206 14.41 -35.47 -20.95
#